data_b9ce7956dd6741f84f172c4c00ff0b96
#
_entry.id   b9ce7956dd6741f84f172c4c00ff0b96
#
_cell.length_a   1.000
_cell.length_b   1.000
_cell.length_c   1.000
_cell.angle_alpha   90.00
_cell.angle_beta   90.00
_cell.angle_gamma   90.00
#
_symmetry.space_group_name_H-M   'P 1'
#
loop_
_entity.id
_entity.type
_entity.pdbx_description
1 polymer ?
#
loop_
_entity_poly.entity_id
_entity_poly.type
_entity_poly.pdbx_seq_one_letter_code
_entity_poly.pdbx_strand_id
1 'polypeptide(L)'
;MGEVRELDERHILAAVDHTLLRPTATWEEIRQICDDGVAYGCASVCIPPSYVKQASEYLAGKLPVCTVIGFPNGYSTTAVKVFEAQDAMANGASEIDLVVNLGWVKDGRWSDVLAELRAVKEACGEHILKVIVETC
;
A
#
# COMPACT_ATOMS: atom_id res chain seq x y z
N MET A 1 -11.29 -2.59 -34.13
CA MET A 1 -10.06 -1.80 -33.89
C MET A 1 -10.34 -0.91 -32.68
N GLY A 2 -9.77 -1.23 -31.53
CA GLY A 2 -9.92 -0.40 -30.34
C GLY A 2 -9.16 0.92 -30.53
N GLU A 3 -9.82 2.04 -30.22
CA GLU A 3 -9.17 3.31 -30.11
C GLU A 3 -7.99 3.20 -29.14
N VAL A 4 -6.79 3.46 -29.62
CA VAL A 4 -5.62 3.68 -28.79
C VAL A 4 -5.91 5.01 -28.07
N ARG A 5 -6.39 4.95 -26.81
CA ARG A 5 -6.48 6.15 -25.98
C ARG A 5 -5.07 6.69 -25.81
N GLU A 6 -4.88 7.89 -26.30
CA GLU A 6 -3.64 8.63 -26.04
C GLU A 6 -3.55 8.84 -24.52
N LEU A 7 -2.61 8.13 -23.88
CA LEU A 7 -2.32 8.26 -22.46
C LEU A 7 -1.57 9.57 -22.28
N ASP A 8 -2.24 10.59 -21.80
CA ASP A 8 -1.57 11.82 -21.38
C ASP A 8 -0.92 11.64 -19.98
N GLU A 9 -0.03 12.54 -19.62
CA GLU A 9 0.70 12.52 -18.35
C GLU A 9 -0.24 12.47 -17.13
N ARG A 10 -1.40 13.10 -17.20
CA ARG A 10 -2.38 13.15 -16.11
C ARG A 10 -3.00 11.77 -15.84
N HIS A 11 -3.29 11.02 -16.88
CA HIS A 11 -3.80 9.64 -16.73
C HIS A 11 -2.76 8.72 -16.09
N ILE A 12 -1.49 8.92 -16.44
CA ILE A 12 -0.39 8.15 -15.83
C ILE A 12 -0.26 8.50 -14.35
N LEU A 13 -0.18 9.80 -14.03
CA LEU A 13 -0.03 10.26 -12.65
C LEU A 13 -1.21 9.84 -11.76
N ALA A 14 -2.44 9.85 -12.29
CA ALA A 14 -3.62 9.41 -11.57
C ALA A 14 -3.63 7.90 -11.23
N ALA A 15 -2.73 7.11 -11.81
CA ALA A 15 -2.52 5.70 -11.50
C ALA A 15 -1.28 5.45 -10.60
N VAL A 16 -0.56 6.50 -10.20
CA VAL A 16 0.67 6.38 -9.41
C VAL A 16 0.37 6.42 -7.92
N ASP A 17 0.89 5.44 -7.18
CA ASP A 17 1.08 5.53 -5.73
C ASP A 17 2.43 6.21 -5.48
N HIS A 18 2.40 7.49 -5.09
CA HIS A 18 3.62 8.25 -4.83
C HIS A 18 4.28 7.78 -3.54
N THR A 19 5.45 7.15 -3.64
CA THR A 19 5.96 6.22 -2.63
C THR A 19 7.26 6.70 -2.01
N LEU A 20 7.34 6.63 -0.67
CA LEU A 20 8.57 6.80 0.11
C LEU A 20 8.56 5.80 1.27
N LEU A 21 9.40 4.76 1.21
CA LEU A 21 9.39 3.63 2.16
C LEU A 21 10.78 3.36 2.78
N ARG A 22 11.77 4.22 2.54
CA ARG A 22 13.08 3.99 3.17
C ARG A 22 12.98 4.11 4.70
N PRO A 23 13.70 3.27 5.47
CA PRO A 23 13.62 3.26 6.94
C PRO A 23 14.03 4.58 7.61
N THR A 24 14.79 5.41 6.91
CA THR A 24 15.30 6.70 7.40
C THR A 24 14.43 7.89 7.01
N ALA A 25 13.26 7.66 6.40
CA ALA A 25 12.35 8.73 6.01
C ALA A 25 11.90 9.54 7.22
N THR A 26 11.98 10.86 7.10
CA THR A 26 11.53 11.80 8.13
C THR A 26 10.12 12.33 7.83
N TRP A 27 9.46 12.91 8.84
CA TRP A 27 8.16 13.54 8.62
C TRP A 27 8.21 14.64 7.55
N GLU A 28 9.25 15.44 7.53
CA GLU A 28 9.39 16.50 6.52
C GLU A 28 9.38 15.93 5.09
N GLU A 29 10.07 14.82 4.88
CA GLU A 29 10.09 14.14 3.59
C GLU A 29 8.74 13.48 3.26
N ILE A 30 8.07 12.86 4.24
CA ILE A 30 6.71 12.31 4.08
C ILE A 30 5.71 13.43 3.74
N ARG A 31 5.80 14.58 4.40
CA ARG A 31 4.95 15.73 4.12
C ARG A 31 5.14 16.22 2.67
N GLN A 32 6.39 16.28 2.19
CA GLN A 32 6.67 16.65 0.80
C GLN A 32 6.03 15.66 -0.19
N ILE A 33 6.08 14.34 0.11
CA ILE A 33 5.41 13.32 -0.69
C ILE A 33 3.89 13.54 -0.72
N CYS A 34 3.28 13.92 0.40
CA CYS A 34 1.86 14.27 0.46
C CYS A 34 1.53 15.49 -0.41
N ASP A 35 2.32 16.55 -0.31
CA ASP A 35 2.13 17.77 -1.09
C ASP A 35 2.26 17.51 -2.59
N ASP A 36 3.28 16.76 -3.00
CA ASP A 36 3.48 16.37 -4.40
C ASP A 36 2.32 15.49 -4.90
N GLY A 37 1.90 14.52 -4.12
CA GLY A 37 0.81 13.62 -4.47
C GLY A 37 -0.50 14.39 -4.75
N VAL A 38 -0.81 15.39 -3.94
CA VAL A 38 -1.95 16.27 -4.15
C VAL A 38 -1.75 17.16 -5.38
N ALA A 39 -0.57 17.78 -5.51
CA ALA A 39 -0.28 18.72 -6.60
C ALA A 39 -0.33 18.05 -7.97
N TYR A 40 0.15 16.82 -8.08
CA TYR A 40 0.20 16.06 -9.32
C TYR A 40 -1.02 15.14 -9.54
N GLY A 41 -1.95 15.10 -8.62
CA GLY A 41 -3.16 14.28 -8.74
C GLY A 41 -2.87 12.78 -8.78
N CYS A 42 -1.96 12.29 -7.94
CA CYS A 42 -1.63 10.88 -7.81
C CYS A 42 -2.81 10.05 -7.29
N ALA A 43 -2.77 8.73 -7.45
CA ALA A 43 -3.79 7.83 -6.93
C ALA A 43 -3.76 7.76 -5.39
N SER A 44 -2.56 7.75 -4.82
CA SER A 44 -2.32 7.71 -3.37
C SER A 44 -0.93 8.21 -3.03
N VAL A 45 -0.63 8.33 -1.75
CA VAL A 45 0.74 8.27 -1.23
C VAL A 45 0.94 6.95 -0.52
N CYS A 46 2.09 6.29 -0.74
CA CYS A 46 2.46 5.05 -0.06
C CYS A 46 3.66 5.33 0.86
N ILE A 47 3.43 5.18 2.16
CA ILE A 47 4.34 5.64 3.22
C ILE A 47 4.50 4.60 4.33
N PRO A 48 5.54 4.70 5.18
CA PRO A 48 5.72 3.77 6.28
C PRO A 48 4.52 3.80 7.26
N PRO A 49 4.14 2.65 7.85
CA PRO A 49 2.97 2.54 8.73
C PRO A 49 2.97 3.55 9.89
N SER A 50 4.13 3.83 10.46
CA SER A 50 4.28 4.76 11.59
C SER A 50 3.86 6.21 11.29
N TYR A 51 3.83 6.60 10.02
CA TYR A 51 3.42 7.94 9.58
C TYR A 51 1.97 8.03 9.09
N VAL A 52 1.26 6.91 8.99
CA VAL A 52 -0.10 6.86 8.41
C VAL A 52 -1.05 7.82 9.12
N LYS A 53 -1.10 7.78 10.45
CA LYS A 53 -1.99 8.66 11.22
C LYS A 53 -1.71 10.13 10.94
N GLN A 54 -0.44 10.53 11.05
CA GLN A 54 -0.03 11.91 10.85
C GLN A 54 -0.29 12.39 9.41
N ALA A 55 -0.03 11.55 8.41
CA ALA A 55 -0.29 11.87 7.00
C ALA A 55 -1.79 11.93 6.71
N SER A 56 -2.59 11.02 7.25
CA SER A 56 -4.04 11.03 7.11
C SER A 56 -4.66 12.32 7.67
N GLU A 57 -4.22 12.75 8.84
CA GLU A 57 -4.64 14.02 9.44
C GLU A 57 -4.19 15.23 8.59
N TYR A 58 -2.95 15.22 8.11
CA TYR A 58 -2.40 16.28 7.26
C TYR A 58 -3.12 16.41 5.92
N LEU A 59 -3.39 15.30 5.26
CA LEU A 59 -4.09 15.27 3.97
C LEU A 59 -5.57 15.61 4.09
N ALA A 60 -6.20 15.34 5.23
CA ALA A 60 -7.61 15.64 5.50
C ALA A 60 -8.56 15.18 4.38
N GLY A 61 -8.34 13.99 3.84
CA GLY A 61 -9.15 13.39 2.78
C GLY A 61 -8.84 13.86 1.35
N LYS A 62 -7.83 14.70 1.13
CA LYS A 62 -7.46 15.19 -0.20
C LYS A 62 -6.84 14.11 -1.10
N LEU A 63 -6.23 13.09 -0.49
CA LEU A 63 -5.58 11.99 -1.19
C LEU A 63 -5.65 10.73 -0.33
N PRO A 64 -5.87 9.53 -0.91
CA PRO A 64 -5.79 8.28 -0.19
C PRO A 64 -4.40 8.02 0.39
N VAL A 65 -4.34 7.44 1.59
CA VAL A 65 -3.09 6.98 2.21
C VAL A 65 -2.99 5.47 2.03
N CYS A 66 -1.93 5.03 1.37
CA CYS A 66 -1.52 3.63 1.25
C CYS A 66 -0.36 3.36 2.22
N THR A 67 -0.29 2.15 2.75
CA THR A 67 0.87 1.69 3.51
C THR A 67 1.13 0.22 3.28
N VAL A 68 2.25 -0.26 3.80
CA VAL A 68 2.74 -1.63 3.61
C VAL A 68 2.59 -2.46 4.87
N ILE A 69 2.37 -3.76 4.69
CA ILE A 69 2.35 -4.77 5.76
C ILE A 69 3.20 -5.98 5.38
N GLY A 70 3.77 -6.65 6.40
CA GLY A 70 4.73 -7.73 6.16
C GLY A 70 5.94 -7.28 5.35
N PHE A 71 6.26 -6.01 5.39
CA PHE A 71 7.22 -5.37 4.50
C PHE A 71 8.59 -5.18 5.19
N PRO A 72 9.72 -5.36 4.45
CA PRO A 72 9.77 -5.71 3.03
C PRO A 72 9.81 -7.22 2.74
N ASN A 73 9.94 -8.08 3.73
CA ASN A 73 10.35 -9.48 3.54
C ASN A 73 9.18 -10.46 3.29
N GLY A 74 7.97 -10.14 3.67
CA GLY A 74 6.78 -10.96 3.45
C GLY A 74 6.64 -12.20 4.35
N TYR A 75 7.59 -12.46 5.26
CA TYR A 75 7.66 -13.70 6.05
C TYR A 75 7.14 -13.58 7.49
N SER A 76 6.53 -12.48 7.86
CA SER A 76 5.80 -12.41 9.12
C SER A 76 4.56 -13.32 9.09
N THR A 77 4.09 -13.74 10.25
CA THR A 77 2.94 -14.63 10.31
C THR A 77 1.66 -13.95 9.83
N THR A 78 0.70 -14.73 9.39
CA THR A 78 -0.61 -14.21 8.94
C THR A 78 -1.29 -13.38 10.02
N ALA A 79 -1.25 -13.81 11.28
CA ALA A 79 -1.85 -13.05 12.39
C ALA A 79 -1.21 -11.66 12.56
N VAL A 80 0.10 -11.55 12.39
CA VAL A 80 0.81 -10.26 12.43
C VAL A 80 0.40 -9.37 11.27
N LYS A 81 0.34 -9.89 10.05
CA LYS A 81 -0.11 -9.13 8.88
C LYS A 81 -1.56 -8.64 9.01
N VAL A 82 -2.45 -9.47 9.53
CA VAL A 82 -3.84 -9.09 9.85
C VAL A 82 -3.87 -7.93 10.85
N PHE A 83 -3.10 -8.02 11.91
CA PHE A 83 -3.00 -6.95 12.91
C PHE A 83 -2.45 -5.66 12.32
N GLU A 84 -1.38 -5.73 11.52
CA GLU A 84 -0.80 -4.58 10.83
C GLU A 84 -1.84 -3.89 9.93
N ALA A 85 -2.64 -4.66 9.17
CA ALA A 85 -3.69 -4.11 8.33
C ALA A 85 -4.76 -3.38 9.15
N GLN A 86 -5.23 -3.99 10.23
CA GLN A 86 -6.23 -3.39 11.12
C GLN A 86 -5.70 -2.11 11.78
N ASP A 87 -4.48 -2.11 12.27
CA ASP A 87 -3.84 -0.94 12.87
C ASP A 87 -3.66 0.19 11.85
N ALA A 88 -3.18 -0.13 10.65
CA ALA A 88 -3.01 0.85 9.58
C ALA A 88 -4.34 1.52 9.19
N MET A 89 -5.40 0.75 9.04
CA MET A 89 -6.73 1.29 8.71
C MET A 89 -7.30 2.13 9.86
N ALA A 90 -7.12 1.72 11.11
CA ALA A 90 -7.52 2.49 12.28
C ALA A 90 -6.78 3.85 12.35
N ASN A 91 -5.58 3.92 11.80
CA ASN A 91 -4.78 5.13 11.69
C ASN A 91 -5.10 5.98 10.45
N GLY A 92 -5.96 5.50 9.55
CA GLY A 92 -6.45 6.27 8.40
C GLY A 92 -5.94 5.81 7.03
N ALA A 93 -5.27 4.66 6.93
CA ALA A 93 -4.97 4.06 5.64
C ALA A 93 -6.25 3.57 4.95
N SER A 94 -6.35 3.82 3.66
CA SER A 94 -7.45 3.32 2.80
C SER A 94 -7.00 2.24 1.83
N GLU A 95 -5.69 2.07 1.67
CA GLU A 95 -5.08 1.05 0.83
C GLU A 95 -3.95 0.35 1.59
N ILE A 96 -3.88 -0.96 1.44
CA ILE A 96 -2.89 -1.82 2.11
C ILE A 96 -2.12 -2.61 1.05
N ASP A 97 -0.80 -2.52 1.08
CA ASP A 97 0.11 -3.29 0.23
C ASP A 97 0.77 -4.40 1.05
N LEU A 98 0.41 -5.63 0.75
CA LEU A 98 0.89 -6.84 1.42
C LEU A 98 2.03 -7.48 0.63
N VAL A 99 3.18 -7.72 1.27
CA VAL A 99 4.20 -8.57 0.66
C VAL A 99 3.82 -10.04 0.85
N VAL A 100 3.71 -10.77 -0.26
CA VAL A 100 3.44 -12.22 -0.25
C VAL A 100 4.56 -12.97 0.46
N ASN A 101 4.24 -14.09 1.12
CA ASN A 101 5.28 -14.96 1.68
C ASN A 101 6.02 -15.68 0.55
N LEU A 102 7.17 -15.15 0.17
CA LEU A 102 7.96 -15.65 -0.97
C LEU A 102 8.47 -17.08 -0.74
N GLY A 103 8.79 -17.45 0.48
CA GLY A 103 9.18 -18.82 0.83
C GLY A 103 8.04 -19.80 0.56
N TRP A 104 6.81 -19.47 0.94
CA TRP A 104 5.64 -20.30 0.65
C TRP A 104 5.36 -20.41 -0.85
N VAL A 105 5.55 -19.34 -1.59
CA VAL A 105 5.41 -19.36 -3.06
C VAL A 105 6.43 -20.32 -3.68
N LYS A 106 7.69 -20.25 -3.25
CA LYS A 106 8.75 -21.14 -3.74
C LYS A 106 8.52 -22.61 -3.35
N ASP A 107 7.95 -22.85 -2.18
CA ASP A 107 7.57 -24.18 -1.71
C ASP A 107 6.29 -24.73 -2.39
N GLY A 108 5.63 -23.94 -3.22
CA GLY A 108 4.35 -24.30 -3.83
C GLY A 108 3.18 -24.40 -2.83
N ARG A 109 3.28 -23.74 -1.68
CA ARG A 109 2.25 -23.75 -0.61
C ARG A 109 1.10 -22.80 -0.94
N TRP A 110 0.49 -22.97 -2.10
CA TRP A 110 -0.55 -22.08 -2.62
C TRP A 110 -1.78 -21.97 -1.73
N SER A 111 -2.14 -23.07 -1.04
CA SER A 111 -3.25 -23.06 -0.08
C SER A 111 -2.99 -22.13 1.10
N ASP A 112 -1.74 -22.10 1.61
CA ASP A 112 -1.36 -21.22 2.71
C ASP A 112 -1.30 -19.75 2.25
N VAL A 113 -0.75 -19.50 1.06
CA VAL A 113 -0.76 -18.16 0.45
C VAL A 113 -2.19 -17.65 0.29
N LEU A 114 -3.09 -18.47 -0.27
CA LEU A 114 -4.48 -18.10 -0.45
C LEU A 114 -5.19 -17.83 0.87
N ALA A 115 -4.96 -18.66 1.90
CA ALA A 115 -5.53 -18.48 3.23
C ALA A 115 -5.08 -17.17 3.87
N GLU A 116 -3.79 -16.82 3.75
CA GLU A 116 -3.27 -15.53 4.23
C GLU A 116 -3.91 -14.34 3.51
N LEU A 117 -3.96 -14.38 2.18
CA LEU A 117 -4.56 -13.30 1.40
C LEU A 117 -6.04 -13.10 1.74
N ARG A 118 -6.79 -14.19 1.94
CA ARG A 118 -8.19 -14.12 2.38
C ARG A 118 -8.33 -13.50 3.76
N ALA A 119 -7.52 -13.94 4.72
CA ALA A 119 -7.55 -13.43 6.09
C ALA A 119 -7.24 -11.92 6.12
N VAL A 120 -6.23 -11.48 5.38
CA VAL A 120 -5.87 -10.06 5.31
C VAL A 120 -6.95 -9.26 4.57
N LYS A 121 -7.49 -9.78 3.46
CA LYS A 121 -8.59 -9.10 2.74
C LYS A 121 -9.85 -8.98 3.59
N GLU A 122 -10.20 -10.00 4.35
CA GLU A 122 -11.31 -9.94 5.29
C GLU A 122 -11.09 -8.84 6.34
N ALA A 123 -9.88 -8.73 6.88
CA ALA A 123 -9.52 -7.66 7.80
C ALA A 123 -9.59 -6.26 7.15
N CYS A 124 -9.27 -6.14 5.87
CA CYS A 124 -9.36 -4.88 5.12
C CYS A 124 -10.80 -4.47 4.79
N GLY A 125 -11.77 -5.39 4.80
CA GLY A 125 -13.15 -5.10 4.44
C GLY A 125 -13.26 -4.46 3.05
N GLU A 126 -13.87 -3.28 2.98
CA GLU A 126 -14.06 -2.52 1.74
C GLU A 126 -12.79 -1.81 1.24
N HIS A 127 -11.74 -1.74 2.07
CA HIS A 127 -10.49 -1.10 1.68
C HIS A 127 -9.74 -1.92 0.63
N ILE A 128 -8.90 -1.24 -0.14
CA ILE A 128 -8.11 -1.88 -1.21
C ILE A 128 -6.95 -2.67 -0.59
N LEU A 129 -6.82 -3.92 -1.01
CA LEU A 129 -5.64 -4.75 -0.76
C LEU A 129 -4.92 -4.99 -2.08
N LYS A 130 -3.63 -4.65 -2.13
CA LYS A 130 -2.74 -4.98 -3.25
C LYS A 130 -1.64 -5.93 -2.77
N VAL A 131 -1.23 -6.86 -3.61
CA VAL A 131 -0.24 -7.88 -3.25
C VAL A 131 1.05 -7.61 -4.00
N ILE A 132 2.13 -7.42 -3.24
CA ILE A 132 3.48 -7.28 -3.80
C ILE A 132 4.03 -8.69 -4.03
N VAL A 133 4.37 -9.00 -5.30
CA VAL A 133 4.77 -10.35 -5.72
C VAL A 133 6.23 -10.46 -6.18
N GLU A 134 6.96 -9.35 -6.20
CA GLU A 134 8.36 -9.27 -6.64
C GLU A 134 8.61 -9.98 -7.99
N THR A 135 8.38 -9.25 -9.08
CA THR A 135 8.38 -9.80 -10.46
C THR A 135 9.75 -9.84 -11.14
N CYS A 136 10.82 -9.55 -10.46
CA CYS A 136 12.18 -9.56 -11.05
C CYS A 136 12.90 -10.90 -10.98
#